data_06af6ef56cd1b8240966d9ba0f60a18e
#
_entry.id   06af6ef56cd1b8240966d9ba0f60a18e
#
_cell.length_a   1.000
_cell.length_b   1.000
_cell.length_c   1.000
_cell.angle_alpha   90.00
_cell.angle_beta   90.00
_cell.angle_gamma   90.00
#
_symmetry.space_group_name_H-M   'P 1'
#
loop_
_entity.id
_entity.type
_entity.pdbx_description
1 polymer ?
#
loop_
_entity_poly.entity_id
_entity_poly.type
_entity_poly.pdbx_seq_one_letter_code
_entity_poly.pdbx_strand_id
1 'polypeptide(L)'
;MSIKKTIAIASAKGGVGKSSITSLLAKKLSRDFSIGILDADIYGPNQHIIFDVTSAKPEIIEEDHKKRFIPLNVEDIRLNSMGFILDNEKAAIWRGPMLSGAIKQLSELTKWGDLDYLLIDMPPGTGDAYLTVASEIKPDGVILVTSNSKLAVSDTLKSVQVFRKLNLPCMGFILNMVDDSEGKFILSADEVKNMLGTKFLGCIPLNDEIKNFNFDSIDDSLFGIVDNVANA
;
A
#
# COMPACT_ATOMS: atom_id res chain seq x y z
N MET A 1 19.19 5.53 -11.49
CA MET A 1 17.85 5.17 -10.96
C MET A 1 17.87 5.51 -9.49
N SER A 2 17.05 6.46 -9.08
CA SER A 2 16.92 6.84 -7.67
C SER A 2 15.43 6.89 -7.29
N ILE A 3 15.10 6.24 -6.20
CA ILE A 3 13.79 6.38 -5.54
C ILE A 3 14.04 7.29 -4.34
N LYS A 4 13.38 8.45 -4.31
CA LYS A 4 13.61 9.43 -3.24
C LYS A 4 13.01 8.98 -1.93
N LYS A 5 11.81 8.36 -1.97
CA LYS A 5 11.11 7.90 -0.77
C LYS A 5 10.27 6.65 -1.08
N THR A 6 10.41 5.64 -0.24
CA THR A 6 9.61 4.41 -0.30
C THR A 6 8.64 4.38 0.88
N ILE A 7 7.34 4.31 0.60
CA ILE A 7 6.29 4.37 1.63
C ILE A 7 5.46 3.10 1.57
N ALA A 8 5.39 2.37 2.67
CA ALA A 8 4.52 1.21 2.81
C ALA A 8 3.11 1.63 3.22
N ILE A 9 2.10 1.14 2.52
CA ILE A 9 0.69 1.28 2.90
C ILE A 9 0.27 -0.05 3.52
N ALA A 10 -0.08 -0.02 4.79
CA ALA A 10 -0.26 -1.21 5.59
C ALA A 10 -1.60 -1.23 6.31
N SER A 11 -2.14 -2.41 6.55
CA SER A 11 -3.34 -2.61 7.35
C SER A 11 -3.25 -3.89 8.17
N ALA A 12 -3.81 -3.87 9.37
CA ALA A 12 -3.87 -5.06 10.23
C ALA A 12 -4.92 -6.06 9.78
N LYS A 13 -5.93 -5.63 9.03
CA LYS A 13 -7.02 -6.47 8.52
C LYS A 13 -7.17 -6.33 7.02
N GLY A 14 -7.61 -7.43 6.38
CA GLY A 14 -8.14 -7.38 5.03
C GLY A 14 -9.48 -6.63 4.98
N GLY A 15 -9.80 -6.06 3.82
CA GLY A 15 -11.10 -5.43 3.58
C GLY A 15 -11.25 -3.99 4.09
N VAL A 16 -10.22 -3.38 4.70
CA VAL A 16 -10.27 -1.96 5.12
C VAL A 16 -9.96 -0.97 3.99
N GLY A 17 -9.78 -1.47 2.75
CA GLY A 17 -9.54 -0.63 1.57
C GLY A 17 -8.10 -0.18 1.39
N LYS A 18 -7.11 -0.90 1.94
CA LYS A 18 -5.68 -0.59 1.81
C LYS A 18 -5.27 -0.37 0.34
N SER A 19 -5.57 -1.34 -0.55
CA SER A 19 -5.20 -1.26 -1.97
C SER A 19 -5.88 -0.11 -2.70
N SER A 20 -7.15 0.17 -2.39
CA SER A 20 -7.88 1.34 -2.94
C SER A 20 -7.23 2.65 -2.50
N ILE A 21 -6.80 2.74 -1.23
CA ILE A 21 -6.09 3.92 -0.72
C ILE A 21 -4.71 4.05 -1.36
N THR A 22 -3.99 2.95 -1.57
CA THR A 22 -2.70 2.95 -2.29
C THR A 22 -2.87 3.52 -3.70
N SER A 23 -3.86 3.05 -4.45
CA SER A 23 -4.16 3.52 -5.81
C SER A 23 -4.63 4.98 -5.82
N LEU A 24 -5.50 5.36 -4.89
CA LEU A 24 -5.97 6.74 -4.73
C LEU A 24 -4.80 7.70 -4.48
N LEU A 25 -3.94 7.38 -3.52
CA LEU A 25 -2.75 8.18 -3.22
C LEU A 25 -1.82 8.27 -4.43
N ALA A 26 -1.55 7.14 -5.09
CA ALA A 26 -0.71 7.12 -6.27
C ALA A 26 -1.25 8.03 -7.37
N LYS A 27 -2.55 7.90 -7.70
CA LYS A 27 -3.19 8.68 -8.75
C LYS A 27 -3.21 10.19 -8.44
N LYS A 28 -3.36 10.55 -7.19
CA LYS A 28 -3.36 11.96 -6.79
C LYS A 28 -1.95 12.55 -6.76
N LEU A 29 -0.99 11.81 -6.20
CA LEU A 29 0.42 12.22 -6.17
C LEU A 29 1.04 12.27 -7.58
N SER A 30 0.59 11.45 -8.54
CA SER A 30 1.15 11.42 -9.90
C SER A 30 0.92 12.72 -10.70
N ARG A 31 0.04 13.61 -10.22
CA ARG A 31 -0.15 14.93 -10.82
C ARG A 31 1.09 15.83 -10.72
N ASP A 32 1.85 15.68 -9.63
CA ASP A 32 2.99 16.56 -9.31
C ASP A 32 4.31 15.78 -9.14
N PHE A 33 4.25 14.46 -8.99
CA PHE A 33 5.39 13.61 -8.65
C PHE A 33 5.48 12.37 -9.55
N SER A 34 6.68 11.85 -9.74
CA SER A 34 6.92 10.55 -10.39
C SER A 34 6.64 9.43 -9.42
N ILE A 35 5.61 8.62 -9.69
CA ILE A 35 5.09 7.61 -8.75
C ILE A 35 5.29 6.20 -9.30
N GLY A 36 5.68 5.28 -8.40
CA GLY A 36 5.60 3.84 -8.60
C GLY A 36 4.69 3.17 -7.58
N ILE A 37 4.06 2.07 -7.98
CA ILE A 37 3.36 1.15 -7.07
C ILE A 37 4.01 -0.23 -7.18
N LEU A 38 4.43 -0.78 -6.05
CA LEU A 38 4.75 -2.19 -5.90
C LEU A 38 3.63 -2.87 -5.10
N ASP A 39 2.84 -3.69 -5.77
CA ASP A 39 1.86 -4.55 -5.11
C ASP A 39 2.57 -5.80 -4.59
N ALA A 40 2.82 -5.81 -3.29
CA ALA A 40 3.49 -6.88 -2.57
C ALA A 40 2.50 -7.82 -1.84
N ASP A 41 1.19 -7.67 -2.06
CA ASP A 41 0.19 -8.57 -1.50
C ASP A 41 0.17 -9.89 -2.28
N ILE A 42 0.70 -10.93 -1.68
CA ILE A 42 0.88 -12.24 -2.32
C ILE A 42 -0.41 -13.04 -2.35
N TYR A 43 -1.24 -12.83 -1.35
CA TYR A 43 -2.45 -13.62 -1.16
C TYR A 43 -3.64 -13.06 -1.93
N GLY A 44 -3.64 -11.75 -2.17
CA GLY A 44 -4.70 -11.05 -2.86
C GLY A 44 -4.19 -9.81 -3.58
N PRO A 45 -3.28 -9.97 -4.57
CA PRO A 45 -2.80 -8.82 -5.32
C PRO A 45 -3.97 -8.18 -6.06
N ASN A 46 -4.14 -6.87 -5.94
CA ASN A 46 -5.30 -6.17 -6.45
C ASN A 46 -4.97 -5.00 -7.38
N GLN A 47 -3.73 -4.50 -7.37
CA GLN A 47 -3.40 -3.31 -8.13
C GLN A 47 -3.60 -3.48 -9.65
N HIS A 48 -3.26 -4.67 -10.20
CA HIS A 48 -3.49 -4.99 -11.61
C HIS A 48 -4.98 -5.06 -11.98
N ILE A 49 -5.85 -5.35 -11.01
CA ILE A 49 -7.31 -5.34 -11.19
C ILE A 49 -7.83 -3.91 -11.12
N ILE A 50 -7.39 -3.13 -10.12
CA ILE A 50 -7.82 -1.74 -9.90
C ILE A 50 -7.49 -0.86 -11.11
N PHE A 51 -6.33 -1.07 -11.72
CA PHE A 51 -5.89 -0.34 -12.91
C PHE A 51 -6.29 -1.00 -14.24
N ASP A 52 -7.15 -2.02 -14.21
CA ASP A 52 -7.67 -2.74 -15.39
C ASP A 52 -6.59 -3.25 -16.36
N VAL A 53 -5.52 -3.78 -15.81
CA VAL A 53 -4.37 -4.33 -16.57
C VAL A 53 -4.13 -5.82 -16.32
N THR A 54 -5.20 -6.56 -16.03
CA THR A 54 -5.14 -8.00 -15.69
C THR A 54 -4.55 -8.89 -16.77
N SER A 55 -4.72 -8.52 -18.04
CA SER A 55 -4.17 -9.23 -19.19
C SER A 55 -2.74 -8.82 -19.55
N ALA A 56 -2.24 -7.70 -19.02
CA ALA A 56 -0.90 -7.21 -19.27
C ALA A 56 0.12 -7.95 -18.40
N LYS A 57 1.36 -8.01 -18.90
CA LYS A 57 2.51 -8.52 -18.12
C LYS A 57 3.68 -7.58 -18.30
N PRO A 58 4.48 -7.37 -17.24
CA PRO A 58 5.74 -6.64 -17.36
C PRO A 58 6.64 -7.31 -18.39
N GLU A 59 7.26 -6.50 -19.22
CA GLU A 59 8.33 -7.00 -20.09
C GLU A 59 9.51 -7.43 -19.23
N ILE A 60 10.13 -8.54 -19.61
CA ILE A 60 11.34 -9.04 -18.95
C ILE A 60 12.49 -8.88 -19.94
N ILE A 61 13.45 -8.05 -19.58
CA ILE A 61 14.69 -7.87 -20.33
C ILE A 61 15.86 -8.54 -19.61
N GLU A 62 16.91 -8.89 -20.35
CA GLU A 62 18.18 -9.33 -19.77
C GLU A 62 19.20 -8.21 -19.86
N GLU A 63 19.75 -7.82 -18.72
CA GLU A 63 20.77 -6.79 -18.59
C GLU A 63 21.81 -7.26 -17.56
N ASP A 64 23.09 -7.20 -17.93
CA ASP A 64 24.20 -7.68 -17.10
C ASP A 64 24.01 -9.12 -16.57
N HIS A 65 23.52 -10.02 -17.41
CA HIS A 65 23.19 -11.42 -17.08
C HIS A 65 22.12 -11.56 -15.97
N LYS A 66 21.32 -10.53 -15.77
CA LYS A 66 20.18 -10.53 -14.83
C LYS A 66 18.89 -10.21 -15.56
N LYS A 67 17.84 -10.94 -15.21
CA LYS A 67 16.48 -10.60 -15.65
C LYS A 67 16.01 -9.35 -14.90
N ARG A 68 15.48 -8.39 -15.64
CA ARG A 68 14.89 -7.15 -15.12
C ARG A 68 13.44 -7.04 -15.57
N PHE A 69 12.57 -6.54 -14.69
CA PHE A 69 11.19 -6.22 -15.03
C PHE A 69 11.08 -4.78 -15.47
N ILE A 70 10.44 -4.52 -16.59
CA ILE A 70 10.00 -3.18 -16.97
C ILE A 70 8.59 -3.02 -16.40
N PRO A 71 8.36 -2.11 -15.43
CA PRO A 71 7.03 -1.91 -14.87
C PRO A 71 6.06 -1.44 -15.94
N LEU A 72 4.78 -1.79 -15.79
CA LEU A 72 3.74 -1.22 -16.65
C LEU A 72 3.61 0.28 -16.35
N ASN A 73 3.44 1.07 -17.39
CA ASN A 73 3.08 2.49 -17.22
C ASN A 73 1.57 2.62 -17.40
N VAL A 74 0.86 2.93 -16.34
CA VAL A 74 -0.60 3.06 -16.33
C VAL A 74 -0.93 4.41 -15.72
N GLU A 75 -1.59 5.30 -16.49
CA GLU A 75 -1.98 6.63 -16.03
C GLU A 75 -0.80 7.41 -15.38
N ASP A 76 0.39 7.35 -16.01
CA ASP A 76 1.65 7.94 -15.53
C ASP A 76 2.19 7.35 -14.22
N ILE A 77 1.64 6.22 -13.77
CA ILE A 77 2.11 5.46 -12.61
C ILE A 77 2.86 4.22 -13.10
N ARG A 78 4.06 3.99 -12.57
CA ARG A 78 4.82 2.76 -12.84
C ARG A 78 4.36 1.65 -11.91
N LEU A 79 3.73 0.63 -12.47
CA LEU A 79 3.10 -0.46 -11.71
C LEU A 79 3.85 -1.77 -11.91
N ASN A 80 4.22 -2.43 -10.81
CA ASN A 80 4.54 -3.85 -10.79
C ASN A 80 3.80 -4.54 -9.65
N SER A 81 3.38 -5.80 -9.87
CA SER A 81 2.52 -6.52 -8.94
C SER A 81 2.90 -7.99 -8.86
N MET A 82 2.77 -8.55 -7.67
CA MET A 82 2.79 -10.00 -7.47
C MET A 82 1.74 -10.69 -8.37
N GLY A 83 0.62 -10.04 -8.67
CA GLY A 83 -0.42 -10.56 -9.56
C GLY A 83 0.05 -10.83 -10.99
N PHE A 84 1.13 -10.21 -11.45
CA PHE A 84 1.70 -10.50 -12.78
C PHE A 84 2.59 -11.76 -12.81
N ILE A 85 3.07 -12.20 -11.66
CA ILE A 85 4.06 -13.29 -11.53
C ILE A 85 3.42 -14.55 -10.98
N LEU A 86 2.40 -14.40 -10.14
CA LEU A 86 1.73 -15.52 -9.51
C LEU A 86 0.69 -16.13 -10.45
N ASP A 87 0.83 -17.43 -10.74
CA ASP A 87 -0.31 -18.25 -11.13
C ASP A 87 -1.21 -18.40 -9.91
N ASN A 88 -2.50 -18.04 -10.04
CA ASN A 88 -3.48 -18.07 -8.95
C ASN A 88 -3.54 -19.41 -8.19
N GLU A 89 -3.21 -20.52 -8.87
CA GLU A 89 -3.18 -21.86 -8.27
C GLU A 89 -1.94 -22.11 -7.38
N LYS A 90 -0.87 -21.35 -7.56
CA LYS A 90 0.41 -21.56 -6.85
C LYS A 90 0.64 -20.62 -5.67
N ALA A 91 -0.09 -19.51 -5.58
CA ALA A 91 0.10 -18.51 -4.53
C ALA A 91 -0.03 -19.08 -3.10
N ALA A 92 -0.92 -20.05 -2.91
CA ALA A 92 -1.17 -20.70 -1.62
C ALA A 92 0.00 -21.56 -1.10
N ILE A 93 0.97 -21.88 -1.96
CA ILE A 93 2.09 -22.80 -1.64
C ILE A 93 3.36 -22.02 -1.25
N TRP A 94 3.40 -20.72 -1.53
CA TRP A 94 4.59 -19.90 -1.28
C TRP A 94 4.80 -19.65 0.21
N ARG A 95 5.92 -20.12 0.72
CA ARG A 95 6.30 -19.97 2.14
C ARG A 95 7.77 -19.56 2.26
N GLY A 96 8.06 -18.80 3.32
CA GLY A 96 9.41 -18.47 3.75
C GLY A 96 10.34 -18.01 2.63
N PRO A 97 11.40 -18.78 2.31
CA PRO A 97 12.43 -18.34 1.38
C PRO A 97 11.95 -18.04 -0.05
N MET A 98 10.92 -18.74 -0.53
CA MET A 98 10.34 -18.47 -1.86
C MET A 98 9.65 -17.11 -1.89
N LEU A 99 8.92 -16.80 -0.84
CA LEU A 99 8.24 -15.54 -0.67
C LEU A 99 9.24 -14.37 -0.60
N SER A 100 10.22 -14.48 0.27
CA SER A 100 11.31 -13.51 0.42
C SER A 100 12.03 -13.29 -0.90
N GLY A 101 12.35 -14.36 -1.62
CA GLY A 101 12.98 -14.30 -2.93
C GLY A 101 12.14 -13.56 -3.98
N ALA A 102 10.83 -13.80 -4.02
CA ALA A 102 9.93 -13.14 -4.97
C ALA A 102 9.77 -11.64 -4.68
N ILE A 103 9.54 -11.28 -3.41
CA ILE A 103 9.46 -9.87 -2.98
C ILE A 103 10.75 -9.13 -3.33
N LYS A 104 11.89 -9.74 -3.01
CA LYS A 104 13.19 -9.18 -3.33
C LYS A 104 13.39 -9.01 -4.83
N GLN A 105 13.04 -10.01 -5.62
CA GLN A 105 13.10 -9.91 -7.08
C GLN A 105 12.22 -8.78 -7.61
N LEU A 106 10.97 -8.67 -7.16
CA LEU A 106 10.08 -7.60 -7.60
C LEU A 106 10.58 -6.22 -7.19
N SER A 107 11.09 -6.05 -5.99
CA SER A 107 11.57 -4.75 -5.54
C SER A 107 12.89 -4.34 -6.19
N GLU A 108 13.88 -5.25 -6.26
CA GLU A 108 15.24 -4.94 -6.69
C GLU A 108 15.46 -5.07 -8.22
N LEU A 109 14.72 -5.99 -8.88
CA LEU A 109 14.88 -6.25 -10.32
C LEU A 109 13.92 -5.45 -11.19
N THR A 110 13.00 -4.68 -10.61
CA THR A 110 12.16 -3.76 -11.38
C THR A 110 12.94 -2.51 -11.74
N LYS A 111 12.96 -2.14 -13.01
CA LYS A 111 13.57 -0.92 -13.53
C LYS A 111 12.62 0.27 -13.28
N TRP A 112 12.52 0.68 -12.04
CA TRP A 112 11.63 1.78 -11.64
C TRP A 112 11.97 3.11 -12.31
N GLY A 113 13.23 3.33 -12.73
CA GLY A 113 13.73 4.64 -13.15
C GLY A 113 13.86 5.60 -11.98
N ASP A 114 13.76 6.90 -12.25
CA ASP A 114 13.76 7.89 -11.20
C ASP A 114 12.32 8.12 -10.73
N LEU A 115 12.10 7.96 -9.41
CA LEU A 115 10.82 8.14 -8.75
C LEU A 115 10.96 9.11 -7.58
N ASP A 116 9.94 9.94 -7.39
CA ASP A 116 9.78 10.69 -6.15
C ASP A 116 9.28 9.78 -5.03
N TYR A 117 8.27 8.94 -5.33
CA TYR A 117 7.70 7.99 -4.37
C TYR A 117 7.51 6.62 -4.99
N LEU A 118 7.87 5.58 -4.22
CA LEU A 118 7.45 4.21 -4.45
C LEU A 118 6.48 3.81 -3.34
N LEU A 119 5.22 3.59 -3.68
CA LEU A 119 4.20 3.13 -2.76
C LEU A 119 4.18 1.59 -2.76
N ILE A 120 4.27 0.99 -1.59
CA ILE A 120 4.24 -0.45 -1.41
C ILE A 120 2.87 -0.84 -0.87
N ASP A 121 2.06 -1.52 -1.66
CA ASP A 121 0.80 -2.12 -1.20
C ASP A 121 1.13 -3.43 -0.47
N MET A 122 1.08 -3.40 0.88
CA MET A 122 1.51 -4.51 1.72
C MET A 122 0.44 -5.61 1.82
N PRO A 123 0.80 -6.87 2.08
CA PRO A 123 -0.18 -7.87 2.47
C PRO A 123 -0.91 -7.44 3.75
N PRO A 124 -2.17 -7.85 3.96
CA PRO A 124 -2.90 -7.55 5.19
C PRO A 124 -2.39 -8.36 6.38
N GLY A 125 -2.64 -7.88 7.57
CA GLY A 125 -2.32 -8.60 8.81
C GLY A 125 -0.97 -8.23 9.42
N THR A 126 -0.44 -9.14 10.24
CA THR A 126 0.85 -9.01 10.94
C THR A 126 1.65 -10.31 10.89
N GLY A 127 1.30 -11.21 9.96
CA GLY A 127 1.93 -12.52 9.79
C GLY A 127 3.22 -12.50 8.98
N ASP A 128 3.70 -13.68 8.63
CA ASP A 128 5.01 -13.88 7.99
C ASP A 128 5.18 -13.10 6.68
N ALA A 129 4.16 -13.06 5.83
CA ALA A 129 4.22 -12.29 4.58
C ALA A 129 4.43 -10.79 4.83
N TYR A 130 3.68 -10.24 5.79
CA TYR A 130 3.79 -8.85 6.21
C TYR A 130 5.19 -8.51 6.74
N LEU A 131 5.71 -9.37 7.64
CA LEU A 131 7.06 -9.21 8.19
C LEU A 131 8.13 -9.33 7.11
N THR A 132 7.95 -10.27 6.18
CA THR A 132 8.89 -10.48 5.07
C THR A 132 8.95 -9.24 4.16
N VAL A 133 7.79 -8.71 3.74
CA VAL A 133 7.75 -7.49 2.93
C VAL A 133 8.42 -6.33 3.66
N ALA A 134 8.09 -6.10 4.93
CA ALA A 134 8.66 -5.01 5.71
C ALA A 134 10.18 -5.14 5.89
N SER A 135 10.70 -6.36 6.08
CA SER A 135 12.13 -6.59 6.30
C SER A 135 12.96 -6.61 5.02
N GLU A 136 12.41 -7.10 3.90
CA GLU A 136 13.12 -7.14 2.62
C GLU A 136 13.15 -5.77 1.92
N ILE A 137 12.02 -5.04 1.92
CA ILE A 137 11.92 -3.74 1.24
C ILE A 137 12.49 -2.61 2.10
N LYS A 138 12.30 -2.67 3.42
CA LYS A 138 12.74 -1.63 4.38
C LYS A 138 12.29 -0.23 3.96
N PRO A 139 10.99 0.04 3.89
CA PRO A 139 10.49 1.33 3.47
C PRO A 139 10.95 2.45 4.42
N ASP A 140 11.05 3.67 3.89
CA ASP A 140 11.42 4.86 4.68
C ASP A 140 10.36 5.22 5.71
N GLY A 141 9.10 4.81 5.47
CA GLY A 141 8.01 5.00 6.42
C GLY A 141 6.79 4.16 6.08
N VAL A 142 5.87 4.12 7.02
CA VAL A 142 4.64 3.35 6.93
C VAL A 142 3.42 4.23 7.20
N ILE A 143 2.43 4.16 6.32
CA ILE A 143 1.10 4.72 6.52
C ILE A 143 0.15 3.58 6.82
N LEU A 144 -0.61 3.72 7.89
CA LEU A 144 -1.59 2.73 8.31
C LEU A 144 -2.97 3.07 7.78
N VAL A 145 -3.68 2.08 7.25
CA VAL A 145 -5.08 2.21 6.85
C VAL A 145 -5.94 1.38 7.79
N THR A 146 -6.95 2.00 8.39
CA THR A 146 -7.90 1.35 9.29
C THR A 146 -9.27 2.01 9.16
N SER A 147 -10.33 1.35 9.64
CA SER A 147 -11.62 2.00 9.88
C SER A 147 -11.69 2.54 11.31
N ASN A 148 -12.71 3.33 11.60
CA ASN A 148 -12.95 3.86 12.95
C ASN A 148 -13.61 2.84 13.92
N SER A 149 -13.75 1.59 13.50
CA SER A 149 -14.20 0.51 14.38
C SER A 149 -13.14 0.20 15.45
N LYS A 150 -13.57 0.13 16.71
CA LYS A 150 -12.71 -0.20 17.86
C LYS A 150 -11.92 -1.51 17.66
N LEU A 151 -12.53 -2.51 17.00
CA LEU A 151 -11.86 -3.77 16.70
C LEU A 151 -10.74 -3.59 15.66
N ALA A 152 -11.01 -2.83 14.58
CA ALA A 152 -10.00 -2.56 13.55
C ALA A 152 -8.83 -1.76 14.13
N VAL A 153 -9.11 -0.74 14.95
CA VAL A 153 -8.07 0.07 15.60
C VAL A 153 -7.24 -0.74 16.58
N SER A 154 -7.87 -1.63 17.37
CA SER A 154 -7.14 -2.55 18.27
C SER A 154 -6.18 -3.48 17.51
N ASP A 155 -6.57 -3.97 16.33
CA ASP A 155 -5.66 -4.78 15.52
C ASP A 155 -4.57 -3.90 14.88
N THR A 156 -4.90 -2.69 14.44
CA THR A 156 -3.93 -1.73 13.88
C THR A 156 -2.85 -1.36 14.91
N LEU A 157 -3.20 -1.28 16.18
CA LEU A 157 -2.21 -1.08 17.26
C LEU A 157 -1.13 -2.18 17.27
N LYS A 158 -1.50 -3.43 16.96
CA LYS A 158 -0.53 -4.53 16.83
C LYS A 158 0.46 -4.27 15.68
N SER A 159 -0.03 -3.76 14.53
CA SER A 159 0.82 -3.36 13.41
C SER A 159 1.79 -2.24 13.79
N VAL A 160 1.34 -1.23 14.54
CA VAL A 160 2.22 -0.17 15.07
C VAL A 160 3.35 -0.77 15.91
N GLN A 161 3.02 -1.73 16.79
CA GLN A 161 4.03 -2.39 17.63
C GLN A 161 5.03 -3.21 16.80
N VAL A 162 4.56 -3.88 15.75
CA VAL A 162 5.43 -4.61 14.82
C VAL A 162 6.41 -3.67 14.12
N PHE A 163 5.92 -2.56 13.53
CA PHE A 163 6.79 -1.59 12.85
C PHE A 163 7.79 -0.93 13.79
N ARG A 164 7.39 -0.62 15.03
CA ARG A 164 8.34 -0.13 16.05
C ARG A 164 9.45 -1.13 16.33
N LYS A 165 9.14 -2.43 16.44
CA LYS A 165 10.16 -3.49 16.62
C LYS A 165 11.09 -3.64 15.42
N LEU A 166 10.60 -3.36 14.21
CA LEU A 166 11.40 -3.36 12.99
C LEU A 166 12.16 -2.05 12.75
N ASN A 167 12.05 -1.07 13.66
CA ASN A 167 12.57 0.29 13.52
C ASN A 167 12.09 1.01 12.26
N LEU A 168 10.86 0.73 11.82
CA LEU A 168 10.21 1.41 10.71
C LEU A 168 9.31 2.53 11.24
N PRO A 169 9.51 3.78 10.82
CA PRO A 169 8.72 4.91 11.31
C PRO A 169 7.28 4.84 10.80
N CYS A 170 6.31 4.92 11.73
CA CYS A 170 4.92 5.11 11.39
C CYS A 170 4.67 6.58 11.12
N MET A 171 4.52 6.97 9.86
CA MET A 171 4.31 8.35 9.41
C MET A 171 2.93 8.87 9.83
N GLY A 172 1.94 7.98 9.91
CA GLY A 172 0.60 8.31 10.33
C GLY A 172 -0.42 7.23 9.97
N PHE A 173 -1.70 7.59 10.16
CA PHE A 173 -2.80 6.71 9.77
C PHE A 173 -3.90 7.47 9.03
N ILE A 174 -4.58 6.73 8.14
CA ILE A 174 -5.77 7.15 7.41
C ILE A 174 -6.96 6.34 7.93
N LEU A 175 -8.04 7.01 8.30
CA LEU A 175 -9.32 6.38 8.55
C LEU A 175 -10.06 6.22 7.23
N ASN A 176 -10.35 5.00 6.84
CA ASN A 176 -11.10 4.70 5.63
C ASN A 176 -12.45 4.05 5.97
N MET A 177 -13.43 4.23 5.10
CA MET A 177 -14.80 3.73 5.30
C MET A 177 -15.35 4.21 6.66
N VAL A 178 -15.18 5.49 6.95
CA VAL A 178 -15.61 6.06 8.22
C VAL A 178 -17.13 5.94 8.33
N ASP A 179 -17.56 5.38 9.45
CA ASP A 179 -18.95 5.30 9.85
C ASP A 179 -19.21 6.44 10.84
N ASP A 180 -20.09 7.36 10.45
CA ASP A 180 -20.48 8.52 11.27
C ASP A 180 -21.60 8.20 12.28
N SER A 181 -22.06 6.94 12.34
CA SER A 181 -23.03 6.53 13.34
C SER A 181 -22.45 6.60 14.75
N GLU A 182 -23.30 6.97 15.70
CA GLU A 182 -22.93 6.90 17.12
C GLU A 182 -23.04 5.47 17.63
N GLY A 183 -22.02 5.01 18.35
CA GLY A 183 -22.04 3.67 18.91
C GLY A 183 -20.83 3.34 19.77
N LYS A 184 -21.02 2.44 20.74
CA LYS A 184 -19.98 2.00 21.70
C LYS A 184 -18.67 1.51 21.03
N PHE A 185 -18.75 1.05 19.79
CA PHE A 185 -17.62 0.46 19.07
C PHE A 185 -17.10 1.35 17.93
N ILE A 186 -17.63 2.55 17.78
CA ILE A 186 -17.17 3.56 16.83
C ILE A 186 -16.32 4.58 17.59
N LEU A 187 -15.16 4.90 17.06
CA LEU A 187 -14.18 5.80 17.66
C LEU A 187 -14.06 7.09 16.85
N SER A 188 -13.91 8.20 17.52
CA SER A 188 -13.52 9.47 16.90
C SER A 188 -12.05 9.42 16.42
N ALA A 189 -11.68 10.29 15.49
CA ALA A 189 -10.30 10.40 15.01
C ALA A 189 -9.30 10.68 16.14
N ASP A 190 -9.70 11.49 17.14
CA ASP A 190 -8.85 11.80 18.29
C ASP A 190 -8.65 10.59 19.21
N GLU A 191 -9.69 9.79 19.43
CA GLU A 191 -9.56 8.55 20.18
C GLU A 191 -8.62 7.57 19.48
N VAL A 192 -8.75 7.41 18.14
CA VAL A 192 -7.86 6.56 17.34
C VAL A 192 -6.43 7.09 17.40
N LYS A 193 -6.22 8.39 17.24
CA LYS A 193 -4.91 9.03 17.37
C LYS A 193 -4.25 8.75 18.72
N ASN A 194 -5.01 8.88 19.80
CA ASN A 194 -4.52 8.61 21.14
C ASN A 194 -4.17 7.13 21.34
N MET A 195 -4.98 6.22 20.80
CA MET A 195 -4.72 4.77 20.88
C MET A 195 -3.50 4.34 20.07
N LEU A 196 -3.35 4.84 18.85
CA LEU A 196 -2.25 4.44 17.95
C LEU A 196 -0.93 5.18 18.27
N GLY A 197 -1.01 6.36 18.88
CA GLY A 197 0.16 7.18 19.20
C GLY A 197 0.94 7.59 17.94
N THR A 198 0.22 7.89 16.84
CA THR A 198 0.80 8.33 15.57
C THR A 198 -0.07 9.42 14.92
N LYS A 199 0.45 10.12 13.91
CA LYS A 199 -0.19 11.28 13.28
C LYS A 199 -1.48 10.84 12.55
N PHE A 200 -2.55 11.58 12.70
CA PHE A 200 -3.75 11.47 11.87
C PHE A 200 -3.49 12.21 10.54
N LEU A 201 -3.63 11.50 9.42
CA LEU A 201 -3.40 12.04 8.08
C LEU A 201 -4.71 12.47 7.41
N GLY A 202 -5.83 11.87 7.80
CA GLY A 202 -7.14 12.23 7.28
C GLY A 202 -8.12 11.07 7.33
N CYS A 203 -9.36 11.35 6.95
CA CYS A 203 -10.42 10.35 6.90
C CYS A 203 -11.10 10.35 5.52
N ILE A 204 -11.60 9.18 5.15
CA ILE A 204 -12.33 8.94 3.91
C ILE A 204 -13.63 8.24 4.30
N PRO A 205 -14.79 8.85 4.06
CA PRO A 205 -16.07 8.22 4.30
C PRO A 205 -16.28 7.05 3.33
N LEU A 206 -17.26 6.23 3.60
CA LEU A 206 -17.70 5.22 2.65
C LEU A 206 -18.17 5.91 1.36
N ASN A 207 -17.49 5.64 0.25
CA ASN A 207 -17.69 6.33 -1.00
C ASN A 207 -17.79 5.33 -2.16
N ASP A 208 -18.86 5.41 -2.96
CA ASP A 208 -19.09 4.49 -4.06
C ASP A 208 -18.12 4.70 -5.23
N GLU A 209 -17.60 5.92 -5.44
CA GLU A 209 -16.58 6.20 -6.45
C GLU A 209 -15.28 5.47 -6.11
N ILE A 210 -14.87 5.46 -4.84
CA ILE A 210 -13.70 4.70 -4.39
C ILE A 210 -13.92 3.20 -4.53
N LYS A 211 -15.12 2.69 -4.22
CA LYS A 211 -15.45 1.28 -4.42
C LYS A 211 -15.38 0.85 -5.87
N ASN A 212 -15.74 1.73 -6.79
CA ASN A 212 -15.72 1.51 -8.23
C ASN A 212 -14.38 1.91 -8.88
N PHE A 213 -13.38 2.31 -8.07
CA PHE A 213 -12.06 2.76 -8.50
C PHE A 213 -12.08 3.98 -9.43
N ASN A 214 -13.15 4.79 -9.37
CA ASN A 214 -13.28 6.03 -10.12
C ASN A 214 -12.67 7.20 -9.35
N PHE A 215 -11.36 7.21 -9.25
CA PHE A 215 -10.62 8.18 -8.42
C PHE A 215 -10.61 9.60 -8.99
N ASP A 216 -10.91 9.78 -10.27
CA ASP A 216 -10.94 11.10 -10.91
C ASP A 216 -12.14 11.94 -10.48
N SER A 217 -13.26 11.29 -10.13
CA SER A 217 -14.47 11.95 -9.67
C SER A 217 -14.44 12.32 -8.18
N ILE A 218 -13.38 11.93 -7.46
CA ILE A 218 -13.25 12.22 -6.03
C ILE A 218 -12.82 13.67 -5.84
N ASP A 219 -13.62 14.39 -5.05
CA ASP A 219 -13.41 15.80 -4.71
C ASP A 219 -12.03 16.04 -4.10
N ASP A 220 -11.42 17.13 -4.51
CA ASP A 220 -10.11 17.58 -4.03
C ASP A 220 -10.11 17.94 -2.53
N SER A 221 -11.27 18.09 -1.89
CA SER A 221 -11.35 18.27 -0.43
C SER A 221 -10.77 17.11 0.40
N LEU A 222 -10.68 15.91 -0.18
CA LEU A 222 -9.95 14.79 0.41
C LEU A 222 -8.42 14.91 0.28
N PHE A 223 -7.91 15.94 -0.40
CA PHE A 223 -6.47 16.11 -0.68
C PHE A 223 -5.63 16.60 0.49
N GLY A 224 -6.21 17.07 1.55
CA GLY A 224 -5.45 17.27 2.79
C GLY A 224 -4.69 16.02 3.24
N ILE A 225 -5.17 14.84 2.79
CA ILE A 225 -4.47 13.56 3.01
C ILE A 225 -3.19 13.49 2.16
N VAL A 226 -3.26 13.86 0.89
CA VAL A 226 -2.12 13.82 -0.04
C VAL A 226 -1.03 14.79 0.41
N ASP A 227 -1.39 16.01 0.77
CA ASP A 227 -0.47 17.00 1.32
C ASP A 227 0.16 16.51 2.64
N ASN A 228 -0.63 15.89 3.51
CA ASN A 228 -0.14 15.31 4.74
C ASN A 228 0.82 14.13 4.51
N VAL A 229 0.64 13.36 3.44
CA VAL A 229 1.53 12.26 3.03
C VAL A 229 2.81 12.81 2.39
N ALA A 230 2.71 13.78 1.51
CA ALA A 230 3.87 14.41 0.86
C ALA A 230 4.78 15.12 1.88
N ASN A 231 4.21 15.70 2.95
CA ASN A 231 4.90 16.41 4.01
C ASN A 231 5.25 15.55 5.23
N ALA A 232 4.97 14.25 5.20
CA ALA A 232 5.27 13.33 6.29
C ALA A 232 6.61 12.63 6.07
#